data_459934931add1ce4d981b65a34e4820e
#
_entry.id   459934931add1ce4d981b65a34e4820e
#
_cell.length_a   1.000
_cell.length_b   1.000
_cell.length_c   1.000
_cell.angle_alpha   90.00
_cell.angle_beta   90.00
_cell.angle_gamma   90.00
#
_symmetry.space_group_name_H-M   'P 1'
#
loop_
_entity.id
_entity.type
_entity.pdbx_description
1 polymer ?
#
loop_
_entity_poly.entity_id
_entity_poly.type
_entity_poly.pdbx_seq_one_letter_code
_entity_poly.pdbx_strand_id
1 'polypeptide(L)'
;MEIYSTMSREKEELNTLFEDKIKLFVCGPTVYDDAHIGHGRTYISFDTIKRYLEFKGYSVFYLQNITDIDDKIINRAKESGVDSKLLAKKFEKRFIEDMAALNVKSVNYFARATDHMEEILDQIQRLIDKGFAYVTETGVYFEVAKFKDYGKLANRKIEELETHRIDIDSSKKSPNDFALWKNREAEEFAGEPVWDSPWGKGRPGWHIEDTAITEKYFGPQYDIHGGGLDLIFPHHDSEIAQMEAVSGKEPLVQYWMHTGFLNVSGEKMSKSLGNFITIRDLLKEYSGETFRLFVLATHYRSPIDFSEVSLHQAERNVAKIKNYIQSIDEKINGEFEKGNVSDDIAYLAELDENELFEELLNFDYYESSYDVLNEGVSEFFKSMDDDFSTPKAIAAIFSFIKQSNKDLNEDKIIIDDLLAIKHWFADISQILGINFFANDDETSGDEEELLNIIADVRQKL
;
A
#
# COMPACT_ATOMS: atom_id res chain seq x y z
N MET A 1 -19.75 -1.01 6.59
CA MET A 1 -18.64 -0.78 5.60
C MET A 1 -18.56 -1.96 4.68
N GLU A 2 -18.49 -1.72 3.36
CA GLU A 2 -18.38 -2.77 2.33
C GLU A 2 -17.03 -2.67 1.63
N ILE A 3 -16.43 -3.81 1.30
CA ILE A 3 -15.19 -3.89 0.52
C ILE A 3 -15.34 -4.89 -0.61
N TYR A 4 -14.74 -4.60 -1.76
CA TYR A 4 -14.76 -5.50 -2.91
C TYR A 4 -13.68 -6.56 -2.77
N SER A 5 -14.05 -7.83 -2.93
CA SER A 5 -13.11 -8.93 -3.01
C SER A 5 -12.96 -9.42 -4.46
N THR A 6 -11.71 -9.54 -4.93
CA THR A 6 -11.44 -10.13 -6.26
C THR A 6 -11.85 -11.59 -6.33
N MET A 7 -11.90 -12.29 -5.19
CA MET A 7 -12.29 -13.70 -5.14
C MET A 7 -13.78 -13.87 -5.48
N SER A 8 -14.66 -13.15 -4.79
CA SER A 8 -16.11 -13.18 -5.04
C SER A 8 -16.54 -12.33 -6.20
N ARG A 9 -15.77 -11.25 -6.54
CA ARG A 9 -16.09 -10.21 -7.51
C ARG A 9 -17.28 -9.36 -7.13
N GLU A 10 -17.56 -9.30 -5.87
CA GLU A 10 -18.66 -8.55 -5.28
C GLU A 10 -18.17 -7.71 -4.11
N LYS A 11 -18.95 -6.72 -3.70
CA LYS A 11 -18.76 -6.01 -2.44
C LYS A 11 -19.36 -6.84 -1.33
N GLU A 12 -18.63 -6.98 -0.27
CA GLU A 12 -19.00 -7.75 0.92
C GLU A 12 -18.86 -6.87 2.16
N GLU A 13 -19.69 -7.10 3.14
CA GLU A 13 -19.54 -6.46 4.44
C GLU A 13 -18.20 -6.87 5.09
N LEU A 14 -17.47 -5.91 5.61
CA LEU A 14 -16.20 -6.18 6.28
C LEU A 14 -16.45 -6.93 7.60
N ASN A 15 -16.10 -8.20 7.62
CA ASN A 15 -16.12 -9.07 8.78
C ASN A 15 -14.70 -9.57 9.05
N THR A 16 -14.14 -9.27 10.21
CA THR A 16 -12.78 -9.62 10.58
C THR A 16 -12.72 -10.98 11.28
N LEU A 17 -11.61 -11.70 11.14
CA LEU A 17 -11.38 -12.99 11.82
C LEU A 17 -11.28 -12.82 13.34
N PHE A 18 -10.85 -11.66 13.80
CA PHE A 18 -10.76 -11.28 15.21
C PHE A 18 -11.41 -9.92 15.39
N GLU A 19 -12.24 -9.78 16.43
CA GLU A 19 -12.94 -8.53 16.73
C GLU A 19 -11.97 -7.33 16.73
N ASP A 20 -12.33 -6.30 15.99
CA ASP A 20 -11.58 -5.02 15.84
C ASP A 20 -10.10 -5.15 15.41
N LYS A 21 -9.69 -6.30 14.87
CA LYS A 21 -8.32 -6.52 14.40
C LYS A 21 -8.29 -6.95 12.94
N ILE A 22 -7.41 -6.34 12.17
CA ILE A 22 -7.22 -6.66 10.76
C ILE A 22 -5.75 -7.02 10.51
N LYS A 23 -5.54 -8.19 9.93
CA LYS A 23 -4.26 -8.65 9.41
C LYS A 23 -4.24 -8.34 7.92
N LEU A 24 -3.45 -7.35 7.53
CA LEU A 24 -3.29 -6.87 6.16
C LEU A 24 -1.89 -7.26 5.64
N PHE A 25 -1.84 -8.05 4.58
CA PHE A 25 -0.62 -8.29 3.83
C PHE A 25 -0.71 -7.64 2.45
N VAL A 26 0.34 -6.97 2.02
CA VAL A 26 0.43 -6.45 0.64
C VAL A 26 1.78 -6.87 0.07
N CYS A 27 1.75 -7.50 -1.11
CA CYS A 27 2.98 -7.90 -1.80
C CYS A 27 3.91 -6.72 -1.99
N GLY A 28 5.15 -6.88 -1.53
CA GLY A 28 6.20 -5.88 -1.62
C GLY A 28 6.98 -5.93 -2.93
N PRO A 29 7.98 -5.07 -3.08
CA PRO A 29 8.78 -5.01 -4.28
C PRO A 29 9.86 -6.07 -4.32
N THR A 30 10.25 -6.47 -5.55
CA THR A 30 11.56 -7.08 -5.80
C THR A 30 12.58 -5.95 -5.96
N VAL A 31 13.56 -5.88 -5.05
CA VAL A 31 14.47 -4.74 -4.92
C VAL A 31 15.70 -4.87 -5.84
N TYR A 32 15.48 -4.79 -7.16
CA TYR A 32 16.53 -4.87 -8.19
C TYR A 32 16.79 -3.54 -8.92
N ASP A 33 15.88 -2.57 -8.78
CA ASP A 33 15.95 -1.25 -9.41
C ASP A 33 15.11 -0.23 -8.63
N ASP A 34 15.16 1.06 -9.01
CA ASP A 34 14.33 2.10 -8.40
C ASP A 34 12.84 1.83 -8.53
N ALA A 35 12.09 2.20 -7.50
CA ALA A 35 10.64 2.10 -7.52
C ALA A 35 10.04 3.05 -8.57
N HIS A 36 9.01 2.58 -9.27
CA HIS A 36 8.29 3.36 -10.26
C HIS A 36 6.93 3.83 -9.75
N ILE A 37 6.33 4.78 -10.46
CA ILE A 37 5.04 5.38 -10.08
C ILE A 37 3.90 4.36 -9.94
N GLY A 38 3.97 3.19 -10.60
CA GLY A 38 3.02 2.09 -10.41
C GLY A 38 3.11 1.47 -9.00
N HIS A 39 4.33 1.32 -8.44
CA HIS A 39 4.52 0.95 -7.03
C HIS A 39 3.94 2.02 -6.11
N GLY A 40 4.25 3.30 -6.37
CA GLY A 40 3.69 4.42 -5.62
C GLY A 40 2.17 4.38 -5.57
N ARG A 41 1.51 4.10 -6.71
CA ARG A 41 0.06 3.94 -6.76
C ARG A 41 -0.46 2.85 -5.83
N THR A 42 0.12 1.65 -5.91
CA THR A 42 -0.33 0.53 -5.08
C THR A 42 -0.17 0.85 -3.60
N TYR A 43 0.99 1.31 -3.20
CA TYR A 43 1.27 1.52 -1.78
C TYR A 43 0.57 2.76 -1.20
N ILE A 44 0.35 3.84 -1.97
CA ILE A 44 -0.53 4.96 -1.56
C ILE A 44 -1.95 4.46 -1.32
N SER A 45 -2.47 3.61 -2.19
CA SER A 45 -3.83 3.07 -2.04
C SER A 45 -3.97 2.26 -0.75
N PHE A 46 -3.05 1.33 -0.47
CA PHE A 46 -3.11 0.52 0.74
C PHE A 46 -2.74 1.29 2.02
N ASP A 47 -1.90 2.31 1.93
CA ASP A 47 -1.63 3.23 3.04
C ASP A 47 -2.92 4.00 3.43
N THR A 48 -3.66 4.51 2.45
CA THR A 48 -4.93 5.20 2.68
C THR A 48 -6.00 4.25 3.22
N ILE A 49 -6.09 3.03 2.69
CA ILE A 49 -7.01 1.99 3.20
C ILE A 49 -6.72 1.70 4.66
N LYS A 50 -5.45 1.48 5.02
CA LYS A 50 -5.07 1.22 6.41
C LYS A 50 -5.40 2.41 7.31
N ARG A 51 -5.04 3.65 6.92
CA ARG A 51 -5.36 4.86 7.70
C ARG A 51 -6.86 4.99 7.96
N TYR A 52 -7.67 4.73 6.95
CA TYR A 52 -9.12 4.79 7.11
C TYR A 52 -9.65 3.69 8.02
N LEU A 53 -9.15 2.45 7.90
CA LEU A 53 -9.53 1.37 8.81
C LEU A 53 -9.15 1.68 10.27
N GLU A 54 -7.98 2.26 10.50
CA GLU A 54 -7.57 2.70 11.84
C GLU A 54 -8.42 3.87 12.36
N PHE A 55 -8.77 4.81 11.49
CA PHE A 55 -9.72 5.87 11.82
C PHE A 55 -11.10 5.32 12.23
N LYS A 56 -11.55 4.21 11.62
CA LYS A 56 -12.79 3.49 11.99
C LYS A 56 -12.66 2.67 13.28
N GLY A 57 -11.51 2.69 13.96
CA GLY A 57 -11.26 2.02 15.23
C GLY A 57 -10.67 0.62 15.12
N TYR A 58 -10.35 0.12 13.92
CA TYR A 58 -9.68 -1.17 13.77
C TYR A 58 -8.19 -1.08 14.13
N SER A 59 -7.69 -2.08 14.84
CA SER A 59 -6.25 -2.30 14.99
C SER A 59 -5.70 -3.05 13.79
N VAL A 60 -4.98 -2.37 12.90
CA VAL A 60 -4.49 -2.97 11.64
C VAL A 60 -3.01 -3.29 11.73
N PHE A 61 -2.64 -4.57 11.59
CA PHE A 61 -1.25 -4.96 11.41
C PHE A 61 -0.95 -5.14 9.92
N TYR A 62 -0.23 -4.18 9.34
CA TYR A 62 0.18 -4.17 7.94
C TYR A 62 1.57 -4.76 7.78
N LEU A 63 1.62 -5.97 7.23
CA LEU A 63 2.83 -6.71 6.88
C LEU A 63 3.09 -6.55 5.38
N GLN A 64 4.35 -6.27 5.02
CA GLN A 64 4.78 -6.22 3.62
C GLN A 64 6.09 -6.99 3.48
N ASN A 65 6.20 -7.86 2.46
CA ASN A 65 7.46 -8.53 2.19
C ASN A 65 8.44 -7.61 1.43
N ILE A 66 9.69 -7.97 1.44
CA ILE A 66 10.73 -7.47 0.54
C ILE A 66 11.37 -8.68 -0.11
N THR A 67 11.15 -8.84 -1.42
CA THR A 67 11.86 -9.86 -2.21
C THR A 67 13.28 -9.38 -2.46
N ASP A 68 14.19 -9.77 -1.58
CA ASP A 68 15.61 -9.40 -1.62
C ASP A 68 16.51 -10.50 -2.24
N ILE A 69 15.90 -11.56 -2.77
CA ILE A 69 16.52 -12.63 -3.55
C ILE A 69 15.63 -13.06 -4.72
N ASP A 70 16.07 -12.82 -5.95
CA ASP A 70 15.36 -13.18 -7.19
C ASP A 70 16.31 -13.19 -8.39
N ASP A 71 15.92 -13.84 -9.49
CA ASP A 71 16.69 -13.84 -10.74
C ASP A 71 16.96 -12.42 -11.27
N LYS A 72 16.01 -11.48 -11.12
CA LYS A 72 16.15 -10.08 -11.54
C LYS A 72 17.26 -9.38 -10.77
N ILE A 73 17.36 -9.61 -9.44
CA ILE A 73 18.42 -9.03 -8.61
C ILE A 73 19.78 -9.58 -9.04
N ILE A 74 19.89 -10.89 -9.21
CA ILE A 74 21.13 -11.57 -9.60
C ILE A 74 21.60 -11.09 -10.99
N ASN A 75 20.70 -11.05 -11.98
CA ASN A 75 21.03 -10.58 -13.31
C ASN A 75 21.45 -9.11 -13.31
N ARG A 76 20.73 -8.26 -12.60
CA ARG A 76 21.06 -6.84 -12.48
C ARG A 76 22.41 -6.61 -11.77
N ALA A 77 22.72 -7.42 -10.77
CA ALA A 77 24.00 -7.39 -10.07
C ALA A 77 25.15 -7.77 -11.00
N LYS A 78 25.00 -8.84 -11.79
CA LYS A 78 25.97 -9.25 -12.82
C LYS A 78 26.21 -8.16 -13.86
N GLU A 79 25.14 -7.57 -14.40
CA GLU A 79 25.21 -6.46 -15.37
C GLU A 79 25.97 -5.24 -14.81
N SER A 80 25.78 -4.96 -13.54
CA SER A 80 26.37 -3.80 -12.84
C SER A 80 27.74 -4.08 -12.23
N GLY A 81 28.19 -5.34 -12.23
CA GLY A 81 29.48 -5.74 -11.63
C GLY A 81 29.53 -5.58 -10.12
N VAL A 82 28.39 -5.70 -9.43
CA VAL A 82 28.26 -5.54 -7.96
C VAL A 82 27.74 -6.82 -7.32
N ASP A 83 27.96 -6.96 -6.02
CA ASP A 83 27.38 -8.06 -5.23
C ASP A 83 25.85 -7.93 -5.16
N SER A 84 25.14 -9.05 -5.31
CA SER A 84 23.66 -9.06 -5.36
C SER A 84 23.02 -8.65 -4.03
N LYS A 85 23.61 -8.98 -2.88
CA LYS A 85 23.11 -8.56 -1.57
C LYS A 85 23.28 -7.06 -1.36
N LEU A 86 24.42 -6.51 -1.82
CA LEU A 86 24.67 -5.06 -1.76
C LEU A 86 23.71 -4.31 -2.68
N LEU A 87 23.42 -4.86 -3.86
CA LEU A 87 22.46 -4.28 -4.79
C LEU A 87 21.04 -4.28 -4.19
N ALA A 88 20.60 -5.40 -3.64
CA ALA A 88 19.30 -5.51 -2.98
C ALA A 88 19.16 -4.51 -1.83
N LYS A 89 20.13 -4.44 -0.91
CA LYS A 89 20.13 -3.47 0.19
C LYS A 89 20.07 -2.02 -0.29
N LYS A 90 20.80 -1.70 -1.37
CA LYS A 90 20.75 -0.36 -1.97
C LYS A 90 19.35 0.01 -2.43
N PHE A 91 18.68 -0.86 -3.20
CA PHE A 91 17.38 -0.55 -3.75
C PHE A 91 16.25 -0.70 -2.70
N GLU A 92 16.40 -1.56 -1.71
CA GLU A 92 15.51 -1.59 -0.55
C GLU A 92 15.54 -0.24 0.21
N LYS A 93 16.74 0.27 0.53
CA LYS A 93 16.87 1.58 1.17
C LYS A 93 16.21 2.68 0.35
N ARG A 94 16.47 2.72 -0.96
CA ARG A 94 15.85 3.69 -1.88
C ARG A 94 14.34 3.57 -1.95
N PHE A 95 13.81 2.35 -1.94
CA PHE A 95 12.38 2.09 -1.89
C PHE A 95 11.74 2.66 -0.62
N ILE A 96 12.35 2.42 0.54
CA ILE A 96 11.84 2.96 1.82
C ILE A 96 11.86 4.50 1.82
N GLU A 97 12.95 5.12 1.31
CA GLU A 97 13.04 6.57 1.14
C GLU A 97 11.95 7.11 0.21
N ASP A 98 11.71 6.45 -0.92
CA ASP A 98 10.68 6.82 -1.89
C ASP A 98 9.26 6.72 -1.27
N MET A 99 9.01 5.67 -0.47
CA MET A 99 7.73 5.52 0.25
C MET A 99 7.55 6.61 1.32
N ALA A 100 8.60 6.95 2.05
CA ALA A 100 8.56 8.04 3.02
C ALA A 100 8.25 9.40 2.33
N ALA A 101 8.90 9.69 1.21
CA ALA A 101 8.66 10.92 0.43
C ALA A 101 7.23 10.99 -0.16
N LEU A 102 6.57 9.85 -0.36
CA LEU A 102 5.14 9.76 -0.71
C LEU A 102 4.23 9.72 0.52
N ASN A 103 4.76 9.91 1.73
CA ASN A 103 4.04 9.75 3.00
C ASN A 103 3.34 8.38 3.16
N VAL A 104 3.92 7.32 2.58
CA VAL A 104 3.49 5.93 2.79
C VAL A 104 4.24 5.40 4.01
N LYS A 105 3.64 5.56 5.18
CA LYS A 105 4.26 5.26 6.50
C LYS A 105 3.50 4.18 7.28
N SER A 106 2.44 3.64 6.72
CA SER A 106 1.51 2.72 7.42
C SER A 106 2.02 1.29 7.58
N VAL A 107 3.11 0.89 6.92
CA VAL A 107 3.65 -0.48 7.03
C VAL A 107 4.22 -0.68 8.43
N ASN A 108 3.67 -1.65 9.18
CA ASN A 108 4.16 -1.97 10.52
C ASN A 108 5.44 -2.80 10.47
N TYR A 109 5.59 -3.70 9.50
CA TYR A 109 6.77 -4.55 9.39
C TYR A 109 7.09 -4.90 7.94
N PHE A 110 8.35 -4.68 7.54
CA PHE A 110 8.91 -5.15 6.28
C PHE A 110 9.65 -6.47 6.50
N ALA A 111 9.14 -7.55 5.90
CA ALA A 111 9.68 -8.89 6.05
C ALA A 111 10.52 -9.27 4.83
N ARG A 112 11.85 -9.39 4.97
CA ARG A 112 12.73 -9.85 3.89
C ARG A 112 12.61 -11.35 3.69
N ALA A 113 12.59 -11.81 2.45
CA ALA A 113 12.57 -13.23 2.11
C ALA A 113 13.79 -13.95 2.70
N THR A 114 14.99 -13.34 2.64
CA THR A 114 16.22 -13.94 3.15
C THR A 114 16.25 -14.10 4.68
N ASP A 115 15.48 -13.31 5.43
CA ASP A 115 15.35 -13.43 6.89
C ASP A 115 14.35 -14.55 7.30
N HIS A 116 13.68 -15.20 6.33
CA HIS A 116 12.62 -16.20 6.58
C HIS A 116 12.90 -17.55 5.93
N MET A 117 14.18 -17.87 5.73
CA MET A 117 14.59 -19.14 5.06
C MET A 117 14.16 -20.38 5.83
N GLU A 118 14.15 -20.37 7.15
CA GLU A 118 13.71 -21.50 7.98
C GLU A 118 12.23 -21.81 7.76
N GLU A 119 11.38 -20.78 7.75
CA GLU A 119 9.95 -20.90 7.49
C GLU A 119 9.66 -21.37 6.07
N ILE A 120 10.43 -20.86 5.09
CA ILE A 120 10.31 -21.30 3.68
C ILE A 120 10.66 -22.77 3.56
N LEU A 121 11.78 -23.23 4.12
CA LEU A 121 12.19 -24.62 4.06
C LEU A 121 11.20 -25.55 4.78
N ASP A 122 10.69 -25.13 5.94
CA ASP A 122 9.67 -25.90 6.68
C ASP A 122 8.38 -26.05 5.87
N GLN A 123 7.89 -24.96 5.28
CA GLN A 123 6.65 -24.99 4.49
C GLN A 123 6.79 -25.86 3.24
N ILE A 124 7.95 -25.81 2.55
CA ILE A 124 8.23 -26.68 1.40
C ILE A 124 8.23 -28.16 1.84
N GLN A 125 8.90 -28.49 2.96
CA GLN A 125 8.94 -29.87 3.45
C GLN A 125 7.53 -30.38 3.76
N ARG A 126 6.69 -29.59 4.41
CA ARG A 126 5.29 -29.95 4.70
C ARG A 126 4.47 -30.16 3.42
N LEU A 127 4.71 -29.38 2.36
CA LEU A 127 4.07 -29.57 1.06
C LEU A 127 4.50 -30.89 0.40
N ILE A 128 5.77 -31.27 0.52
CA ILE A 128 6.29 -32.57 0.06
C ILE A 128 5.63 -33.71 0.84
N ASP A 129 5.62 -33.63 2.16
CA ASP A 129 5.08 -34.67 3.04
C ASP A 129 3.58 -34.93 2.81
N LYS A 130 2.86 -33.87 2.44
CA LYS A 130 1.43 -33.95 2.07
C LYS A 130 1.18 -34.36 0.61
N GLY A 131 2.24 -34.50 -0.19
CA GLY A 131 2.16 -34.98 -1.58
C GLY A 131 1.75 -33.89 -2.59
N PHE A 132 1.78 -32.61 -2.23
CA PHE A 132 1.52 -31.48 -3.14
C PHE A 132 2.78 -30.98 -3.86
N ALA A 133 3.97 -31.38 -3.39
CA ALA A 133 5.23 -31.03 -4.01
C ALA A 133 6.09 -32.25 -4.26
N TYR A 134 7.03 -32.15 -5.18
CA TYR A 134 7.96 -33.22 -5.53
C TYR A 134 9.36 -32.67 -5.80
N VAL A 135 10.37 -33.50 -5.54
CA VAL A 135 11.78 -33.19 -5.72
C VAL A 135 12.24 -33.70 -7.08
N THR A 136 13.05 -32.87 -7.77
CA THR A 136 13.76 -33.21 -9.02
C THR A 136 15.25 -32.87 -8.85
N GLU A 137 16.06 -33.13 -9.87
CA GLU A 137 17.46 -32.71 -9.92
C GLU A 137 17.63 -31.19 -9.96
N THR A 138 16.65 -30.46 -10.53
CA THR A 138 16.68 -28.99 -10.68
C THR A 138 16.04 -28.24 -9.52
N GLY A 139 15.34 -28.93 -8.60
CA GLY A 139 14.71 -28.31 -7.43
C GLY A 139 13.48 -29.03 -6.90
N VAL A 140 12.63 -28.26 -6.21
CA VAL A 140 11.34 -28.71 -5.70
C VAL A 140 10.23 -27.93 -6.39
N TYR A 141 9.23 -28.63 -6.87
CA TYR A 141 8.11 -28.05 -7.60
C TYR A 141 6.77 -28.39 -6.95
N PHE A 142 5.86 -27.43 -6.93
CA PHE A 142 4.46 -27.65 -6.58
C PHE A 142 3.75 -28.33 -7.75
N GLU A 143 3.06 -29.45 -7.47
CA GLU A 143 2.30 -30.23 -8.45
C GLU A 143 0.88 -29.63 -8.60
N VAL A 144 0.72 -28.69 -9.54
CA VAL A 144 -0.53 -27.93 -9.73
C VAL A 144 -1.74 -28.83 -9.91
N ALA A 145 -1.59 -29.98 -10.60
CA ALA A 145 -2.67 -30.94 -10.82
C ALA A 145 -3.24 -31.56 -9.53
N LYS A 146 -2.52 -31.45 -8.41
CA LYS A 146 -3.00 -31.93 -7.10
C LYS A 146 -3.92 -30.97 -6.39
N PHE A 147 -3.89 -29.68 -6.74
CA PHE A 147 -4.75 -28.66 -6.18
C PHE A 147 -5.86 -28.29 -7.18
N LYS A 148 -7.06 -28.83 -6.95
CA LYS A 148 -8.17 -28.79 -7.92
C LYS A 148 -8.65 -27.39 -8.23
N ASP A 149 -8.54 -26.47 -7.26
CA ASP A 149 -9.05 -25.10 -7.36
C ASP A 149 -7.97 -24.08 -7.80
N TYR A 150 -6.87 -24.57 -8.41
CA TYR A 150 -5.83 -23.68 -8.95
C TYR A 150 -6.39 -22.77 -10.05
N GLY A 151 -6.16 -21.50 -9.91
CA GLY A 151 -6.71 -20.47 -10.82
C GLY A 151 -8.06 -19.91 -10.36
N LYS A 152 -8.56 -20.25 -9.18
CA LYS A 152 -9.87 -19.78 -8.67
C LYS A 152 -9.94 -18.26 -8.52
N LEU A 153 -8.86 -17.61 -8.11
CA LEU A 153 -8.80 -16.15 -7.98
C LEU A 153 -8.83 -15.46 -9.35
N ALA A 154 -8.05 -15.96 -10.31
CA ALA A 154 -8.02 -15.46 -11.67
C ALA A 154 -9.26 -15.86 -12.49
N ASN A 155 -10.08 -16.80 -11.98
CA ASN A 155 -11.18 -17.45 -12.72
C ASN A 155 -10.71 -18.09 -14.03
N ARG A 156 -9.59 -18.80 -13.97
CA ARG A 156 -8.99 -19.52 -15.11
C ARG A 156 -8.96 -21.00 -14.84
N LYS A 157 -9.21 -21.80 -15.87
CA LYS A 157 -9.07 -23.24 -15.80
C LYS A 157 -7.63 -23.67 -16.11
N ILE A 158 -7.17 -24.75 -15.50
CA ILE A 158 -5.80 -25.27 -15.68
C ILE A 158 -5.50 -25.53 -17.17
N GLU A 159 -6.47 -26.04 -17.93
CA GLU A 159 -6.33 -26.34 -19.36
C GLU A 159 -6.08 -25.07 -20.21
N GLU A 160 -6.51 -23.88 -19.73
CA GLU A 160 -6.31 -22.60 -20.41
C GLU A 160 -4.91 -22.01 -20.12
N LEU A 161 -4.17 -22.58 -19.15
CA LEU A 161 -2.89 -22.05 -18.66
C LEU A 161 -1.68 -22.58 -19.44
N GLU A 162 -1.84 -23.62 -20.26
CA GLU A 162 -0.74 -24.32 -20.95
C GLU A 162 0.08 -23.45 -21.91
N THR A 163 -0.42 -22.26 -22.26
CA THR A 163 0.21 -21.39 -23.28
C THR A 163 1.09 -20.27 -22.71
N HIS A 164 1.17 -20.06 -21.39
CA HIS A 164 1.77 -18.84 -20.84
C HIS A 164 3.05 -18.98 -20.02
N ARG A 165 3.52 -20.20 -19.74
CA ARG A 165 4.78 -20.40 -19.00
C ARG A 165 5.93 -20.76 -19.94
N ILE A 166 6.93 -19.85 -19.97
CA ILE A 166 8.13 -19.91 -20.83
C ILE A 166 9.23 -20.81 -20.23
N ASP A 167 9.04 -21.32 -19.00
CA ASP A 167 10.08 -22.06 -18.29
C ASP A 167 10.05 -23.54 -18.71
N ILE A 168 10.82 -23.88 -19.73
CA ILE A 168 10.96 -25.25 -20.27
C ILE A 168 12.00 -26.00 -19.41
N ASP A 169 11.58 -26.42 -18.22
CA ASP A 169 12.37 -27.37 -17.42
C ASP A 169 11.81 -28.76 -17.65
N SER A 170 12.61 -29.62 -18.31
CA SER A 170 12.23 -31.00 -18.64
C SER A 170 12.08 -31.92 -17.42
N SER A 171 12.53 -31.49 -16.25
CA SER A 171 12.37 -32.25 -14.99
C SER A 171 10.99 -32.10 -14.36
N LYS A 172 10.19 -31.10 -14.80
CA LYS A 172 8.82 -30.90 -14.31
C LYS A 172 7.88 -31.98 -14.82
N LYS A 173 6.92 -32.39 -13.97
CA LYS A 173 5.83 -33.28 -14.37
C LYS A 173 4.84 -32.59 -15.33
N SER A 174 4.63 -31.28 -15.13
CA SER A 174 3.78 -30.42 -15.97
C SER A 174 4.41 -29.04 -16.15
N PRO A 175 4.25 -28.41 -17.34
CA PRO A 175 4.67 -27.03 -17.54
C PRO A 175 4.03 -26.03 -16.58
N ASN A 176 2.86 -26.37 -16.03
CA ASN A 176 2.13 -25.52 -15.08
C ASN A 176 2.68 -25.58 -13.65
N ASP A 177 3.49 -26.59 -13.33
CA ASP A 177 4.11 -26.73 -12.02
C ASP A 177 5.09 -25.58 -11.80
N PHE A 178 5.09 -25.00 -10.60
CA PHE A 178 5.93 -23.85 -10.28
C PHE A 178 6.97 -24.20 -9.21
N ALA A 179 8.12 -23.53 -9.29
CA ALA A 179 9.23 -23.78 -8.39
C ALA A 179 8.94 -23.27 -6.98
N LEU A 180 9.16 -24.16 -5.99
CA LEU A 180 9.22 -23.81 -4.56
C LEU A 180 10.67 -23.61 -4.12
N TRP A 181 11.58 -24.42 -4.69
CA TRP A 181 13.02 -24.35 -4.48
C TRP A 181 13.75 -24.57 -5.80
N LYS A 182 14.76 -23.74 -6.10
CA LYS A 182 15.57 -23.85 -7.31
C LYS A 182 16.99 -24.26 -6.90
N ASN A 183 17.40 -25.50 -7.25
CA ASN A 183 18.76 -25.96 -7.01
C ASN A 183 19.77 -25.13 -7.82
N ARG A 184 20.96 -24.97 -7.26
CA ARG A 184 22.08 -24.26 -7.88
C ARG A 184 23.38 -25.04 -7.64
N GLU A 185 24.09 -25.40 -8.70
CA GLU A 185 25.40 -26.02 -8.59
C GLU A 185 26.48 -24.96 -8.38
N ALA A 186 27.41 -25.23 -7.45
CA ALA A 186 28.42 -24.26 -7.00
C ALA A 186 29.34 -23.74 -8.11
N GLU A 187 29.52 -24.50 -9.19
CA GLU A 187 30.45 -24.18 -10.28
C GLU A 187 29.83 -23.24 -11.35
N GLU A 188 28.52 -23.33 -11.56
CA GLU A 188 27.79 -22.48 -12.53
C GLU A 188 27.47 -21.07 -12.02
N PHE A 189 27.38 -20.91 -10.70
CA PHE A 189 26.83 -19.71 -10.06
C PHE A 189 27.76 -19.09 -9.03
N ALA A 190 29.06 -19.07 -9.29
CA ALA A 190 30.06 -18.42 -8.42
C ALA A 190 29.67 -16.97 -8.12
N GLY A 191 29.36 -16.70 -6.82
CA GLY A 191 28.96 -15.36 -6.34
C GLY A 191 27.44 -15.13 -6.22
N GLU A 192 26.57 -16.10 -6.55
CA GLU A 192 25.15 -16.01 -6.25
C GLU A 192 24.86 -16.44 -4.81
N PRO A 193 23.89 -15.80 -4.12
CA PRO A 193 23.44 -16.25 -2.82
C PRO A 193 22.74 -17.61 -2.94
N VAL A 194 23.19 -18.58 -2.14
CA VAL A 194 22.59 -19.90 -2.04
C VAL A 194 22.50 -20.32 -0.58
N TRP A 195 21.51 -21.13 -0.26
CA TRP A 195 21.28 -21.71 1.06
C TRP A 195 21.31 -23.23 0.98
N ASP A 196 21.69 -23.86 2.08
CA ASP A 196 21.59 -25.31 2.22
C ASP A 196 20.13 -25.72 2.40
N SER A 197 19.74 -26.81 1.74
CA SER A 197 18.43 -27.43 1.91
C SER A 197 18.54 -28.95 1.87
N PRO A 198 17.52 -29.69 2.34
CA PRO A 198 17.48 -31.18 2.21
C PRO A 198 17.52 -31.66 0.75
N TRP A 199 17.16 -30.77 -0.21
CA TRP A 199 17.02 -31.11 -1.64
C TRP A 199 18.20 -30.63 -2.49
N GLY A 200 19.20 -30.03 -1.87
CA GLY A 200 20.37 -29.42 -2.51
C GLY A 200 20.54 -27.94 -2.19
N LYS A 201 21.72 -27.42 -2.49
CA LYS A 201 21.98 -25.97 -2.37
C LYS A 201 21.16 -25.21 -3.40
N GLY A 202 20.56 -24.10 -2.97
CA GLY A 202 19.68 -23.35 -3.87
C GLY A 202 19.08 -22.12 -3.25
N ARG A 203 17.96 -21.70 -3.79
CA ARG A 203 17.19 -20.54 -3.35
C ARG A 203 15.68 -20.75 -3.52
N PRO A 204 14.83 -20.00 -2.79
CA PRO A 204 13.39 -20.12 -2.88
C PRO A 204 12.85 -19.74 -4.27
N GLY A 205 11.71 -20.33 -4.60
CA GLY A 205 10.83 -19.82 -5.65
C GLY A 205 10.14 -18.53 -5.20
N TRP A 206 9.61 -17.77 -6.15
CA TRP A 206 9.02 -16.45 -5.88
C TRP A 206 7.73 -16.49 -5.05
N HIS A 207 6.93 -17.56 -5.16
CA HIS A 207 5.61 -17.61 -4.51
C HIS A 207 5.65 -18.11 -3.07
N ILE A 208 6.69 -18.87 -2.69
CA ILE A 208 6.75 -19.53 -1.38
C ILE A 208 7.15 -18.57 -0.25
N GLU A 209 7.87 -17.50 -0.58
CA GLU A 209 8.31 -16.52 0.40
C GLU A 209 7.12 -15.84 1.08
N ASP A 210 6.12 -15.39 0.32
CA ASP A 210 4.97 -14.66 0.84
C ASP A 210 4.11 -15.52 1.75
N THR A 211 3.88 -16.79 1.37
CA THR A 211 3.09 -17.68 2.20
C THR A 211 3.82 -18.14 3.47
N ALA A 212 5.13 -18.34 3.41
CA ALA A 212 5.91 -18.65 4.60
C ALA A 212 5.97 -17.46 5.57
N ILE A 213 6.13 -16.24 5.05
CA ILE A 213 6.10 -15.01 5.84
C ILE A 213 4.72 -14.80 6.46
N THR A 214 3.64 -14.86 5.68
CA THR A 214 2.29 -14.65 6.20
C THR A 214 1.89 -15.73 7.21
N GLU A 215 2.26 -17.00 7.01
CA GLU A 215 2.02 -18.06 7.98
C GLU A 215 2.69 -17.77 9.33
N LYS A 216 3.93 -17.28 9.32
CA LYS A 216 4.68 -16.93 10.54
C LYS A 216 3.99 -15.85 11.35
N TYR A 217 3.56 -14.77 10.72
CA TYR A 217 3.02 -13.60 11.42
C TYR A 217 1.51 -13.67 11.63
N PHE A 218 0.78 -14.27 10.70
CA PHE A 218 -0.69 -14.27 10.68
C PHE A 218 -1.31 -15.63 10.96
N GLY A 219 -0.53 -16.70 10.74
CA GLY A 219 -1.06 -18.05 10.69
C GLY A 219 -1.65 -18.37 9.32
N PRO A 220 -2.37 -19.50 9.21
CA PRO A 220 -2.82 -20.03 7.93
C PRO A 220 -4.01 -19.30 7.30
N GLN A 221 -4.58 -18.33 7.98
CA GLN A 221 -5.72 -17.51 7.51
C GLN A 221 -5.61 -16.09 8.05
N TYR A 222 -5.95 -15.12 7.21
CA TYR A 222 -5.95 -13.70 7.59
C TYR A 222 -6.99 -12.88 6.79
N ASP A 223 -7.11 -11.58 7.12
CA ASP A 223 -8.26 -10.80 6.68
C ASP A 223 -8.10 -10.27 5.25
N ILE A 224 -7.02 -9.53 4.96
CA ILE A 224 -6.86 -8.82 3.68
C ILE A 224 -5.52 -9.13 3.04
N HIS A 225 -5.55 -9.49 1.76
CA HIS A 225 -4.36 -9.59 0.91
C HIS A 225 -4.46 -8.59 -0.25
N GLY A 226 -3.40 -7.80 -0.42
CA GLY A 226 -3.33 -6.73 -1.40
C GLY A 226 -2.18 -6.86 -2.38
N GLY A 227 -2.38 -6.28 -3.58
CA GLY A 227 -1.33 -6.18 -4.60
C GLY A 227 -1.80 -5.51 -5.88
N GLY A 228 -0.98 -5.54 -6.92
CA GLY A 228 -1.36 -5.11 -8.26
C GLY A 228 -2.19 -6.18 -8.99
N LEU A 229 -3.03 -5.78 -9.96
CA LEU A 229 -3.81 -6.72 -10.79
C LEU A 229 -2.95 -7.76 -11.53
N ASP A 230 -1.70 -7.44 -11.83
CA ASP A 230 -0.76 -8.35 -12.48
C ASP A 230 -0.29 -9.51 -11.60
N LEU A 231 -0.47 -9.40 -10.28
CA LEU A 231 -0.14 -10.45 -9.32
C LEU A 231 -1.24 -11.52 -9.18
N ILE A 232 -2.48 -11.24 -9.59
CA ILE A 232 -3.59 -12.20 -9.48
C ILE A 232 -3.16 -13.57 -10.02
N PHE A 233 -2.58 -13.59 -11.22
CA PHE A 233 -2.07 -14.80 -11.85
C PHE A 233 -0.68 -14.59 -12.43
N PRO A 234 0.27 -15.49 -12.15
CA PRO A 234 0.14 -16.73 -11.38
C PRO A 234 0.42 -16.60 -9.87
N HIS A 235 0.82 -15.42 -9.38
CA HIS A 235 1.44 -15.26 -8.05
C HIS A 235 0.44 -15.59 -6.92
N HIS A 236 -0.66 -14.86 -6.81
CA HIS A 236 -1.63 -15.05 -5.74
C HIS A 236 -2.39 -16.37 -5.84
N ASP A 237 -2.70 -16.86 -7.06
CA ASP A 237 -3.24 -18.21 -7.23
C ASP A 237 -2.28 -19.31 -6.74
N SER A 238 -0.95 -19.09 -6.91
CA SER A 238 0.06 -20.00 -6.39
C SER A 238 0.19 -19.93 -4.87
N GLU A 239 0.05 -18.76 -4.27
CA GLU A 239 0.02 -18.59 -2.81
C GLU A 239 -1.19 -19.29 -2.18
N ILE A 240 -2.38 -19.11 -2.78
CA ILE A 240 -3.60 -19.83 -2.37
C ILE A 240 -3.34 -21.33 -2.38
N ALA A 241 -2.81 -21.86 -3.49
CA ALA A 241 -2.54 -23.29 -3.62
C ALA A 241 -1.56 -23.80 -2.56
N GLN A 242 -0.48 -23.06 -2.31
CA GLN A 242 0.53 -23.43 -1.30
C GLN A 242 -0.08 -23.47 0.11
N MET A 243 -0.71 -22.37 0.53
CA MET A 243 -1.18 -22.25 1.91
C MET A 243 -2.38 -23.13 2.20
N GLU A 244 -3.36 -23.21 1.30
CA GLU A 244 -4.53 -24.06 1.51
C GLU A 244 -4.14 -25.54 1.46
N ALA A 245 -3.19 -25.95 0.59
CA ALA A 245 -2.65 -27.31 0.57
C ALA A 245 -1.88 -27.64 1.86
N VAL A 246 -1.00 -26.74 2.33
CA VAL A 246 -0.16 -27.03 3.50
C VAL A 246 -0.94 -26.96 4.80
N SER A 247 -1.92 -26.07 4.92
CA SER A 247 -2.70 -25.90 6.14
C SER A 247 -3.94 -26.81 6.19
N GLY A 248 -4.54 -27.08 5.03
CA GLY A 248 -5.86 -27.72 4.92
C GLY A 248 -7.00 -26.81 5.36
N LYS A 249 -6.78 -25.48 5.39
CA LYS A 249 -7.78 -24.48 5.75
C LYS A 249 -8.09 -23.59 4.55
N GLU A 250 -9.36 -23.30 4.36
CA GLU A 250 -9.92 -22.43 3.32
C GLU A 250 -10.91 -21.44 3.95
N PRO A 251 -11.00 -20.20 3.42
CA PRO A 251 -10.07 -19.58 2.48
C PRO A 251 -8.76 -19.15 3.16
N LEU A 252 -7.67 -19.03 2.39
CA LEU A 252 -6.42 -18.42 2.88
C LEU A 252 -6.68 -16.99 3.38
N VAL A 253 -7.42 -16.21 2.59
CA VAL A 253 -7.67 -14.79 2.81
C VAL A 253 -9.16 -14.52 2.70
N GLN A 254 -9.71 -13.68 3.60
CA GLN A 254 -11.11 -13.28 3.53
C GLN A 254 -11.36 -12.36 2.34
N TYR A 255 -10.50 -11.35 2.13
CA TYR A 255 -10.67 -10.34 1.08
C TYR A 255 -9.40 -10.17 0.25
N TRP A 256 -9.51 -10.41 -1.05
CA TRP A 256 -8.46 -10.16 -2.03
C TRP A 256 -8.67 -8.80 -2.68
N MET A 257 -7.74 -7.87 -2.48
CA MET A 257 -7.84 -6.51 -2.98
C MET A 257 -6.73 -6.19 -3.99
N HIS A 258 -7.10 -5.71 -5.18
CA HIS A 258 -6.13 -5.43 -6.23
C HIS A 258 -6.25 -4.02 -6.77
N THR A 259 -5.11 -3.34 -6.91
CA THR A 259 -5.04 -2.02 -7.54
C THR A 259 -4.97 -2.15 -9.05
N GLY A 260 -5.72 -1.30 -9.75
CA GLY A 260 -5.70 -1.25 -11.21
C GLY A 260 -4.36 -0.82 -11.78
N PHE A 261 -4.15 -0.93 -13.10
CA PHE A 261 -2.90 -0.52 -13.75
C PHE A 261 -2.74 0.99 -13.78
N LEU A 262 -1.49 1.45 -13.65
CA LEU A 262 -1.11 2.80 -14.00
C LEU A 262 -0.51 2.79 -15.41
N ASN A 263 -1.19 3.46 -16.33
CA ASN A 263 -0.76 3.67 -17.70
C ASN A 263 -0.06 5.04 -17.83
N VAL A 264 0.78 5.19 -18.83
CA VAL A 264 1.40 6.45 -19.19
C VAL A 264 1.01 6.78 -20.62
N SER A 265 0.25 7.86 -20.81
CA SER A 265 -0.29 8.25 -22.13
C SER A 265 -1.09 7.13 -22.82
N GLY A 266 -1.94 6.43 -22.04
CA GLY A 266 -2.80 5.35 -22.53
C GLY A 266 -2.13 3.99 -22.70
N GLU A 267 -0.82 3.88 -22.53
CA GLU A 267 -0.06 2.65 -22.68
C GLU A 267 0.45 2.12 -21.34
N LYS A 268 0.57 0.78 -21.23
CA LYS A 268 1.19 0.16 -20.06
C LYS A 268 2.64 0.64 -19.93
N MET A 269 3.01 1.08 -18.73
CA MET A 269 4.38 1.51 -18.44
C MET A 269 5.37 0.35 -18.58
N SER A 270 6.44 0.55 -19.37
CA SER A 270 7.53 -0.41 -19.50
C SER A 270 8.85 0.28 -19.90
N LYS A 271 9.98 -0.33 -19.50
CA LYS A 271 11.32 0.17 -19.87
C LYS A 271 11.54 0.11 -21.39
N SER A 272 11.00 -0.91 -22.06
CA SER A 272 11.16 -1.09 -23.52
C SER A 272 10.42 -0.03 -24.35
N LEU A 273 9.35 0.56 -23.80
CA LEU A 273 8.61 1.64 -24.45
C LEU A 273 9.18 3.04 -24.12
N GLY A 274 10.16 3.13 -23.22
CA GLY A 274 10.76 4.40 -22.82
C GLY A 274 9.82 5.31 -21.99
N ASN A 275 8.68 4.78 -21.55
CA ASN A 275 7.69 5.50 -20.73
C ASN A 275 7.76 5.12 -19.25
N PHE A 276 8.89 4.58 -18.80
CA PHE A 276 9.11 4.17 -17.43
C PHE A 276 9.54 5.39 -16.58
N ILE A 277 8.73 5.71 -15.57
CA ILE A 277 8.93 6.85 -14.66
C ILE A 277 9.19 6.33 -13.26
N THR A 278 10.34 6.70 -12.67
CA THR A 278 10.63 6.39 -11.27
C THR A 278 9.93 7.39 -10.34
N ILE A 279 9.69 6.97 -9.09
CA ILE A 279 9.16 7.89 -8.07
C ILE A 279 10.15 9.06 -7.87
N ARG A 280 11.45 8.79 -7.88
CA ARG A 280 12.49 9.83 -7.75
C ARG A 280 12.50 10.85 -8.88
N ASP A 281 12.20 10.43 -10.12
CA ASP A 281 12.09 11.36 -11.22
C ASP A 281 10.83 12.21 -11.11
N LEU A 282 9.70 11.62 -10.73
CA LEU A 282 8.48 12.35 -10.43
C LEU A 282 8.68 13.42 -9.35
N LEU A 283 9.35 13.07 -8.24
CA LEU A 283 9.56 13.97 -7.10
C LEU A 283 10.53 15.12 -7.35
N LYS A 284 11.22 15.15 -8.52
CA LYS A 284 11.99 16.32 -8.94
C LYS A 284 11.12 17.47 -9.43
N GLU A 285 9.89 17.16 -9.86
CA GLU A 285 8.99 18.12 -10.52
C GLU A 285 7.71 18.36 -9.72
N TYR A 286 7.26 17.35 -8.96
CA TYR A 286 6.00 17.37 -8.21
C TYR A 286 6.19 16.93 -6.77
N SER A 287 5.40 17.50 -5.86
CA SER A 287 5.39 17.06 -4.45
C SER A 287 4.76 15.67 -4.30
N GLY A 288 5.15 14.96 -3.21
CA GLY A 288 4.52 13.70 -2.83
C GLY A 288 3.01 13.83 -2.61
N GLU A 289 2.57 14.97 -2.07
CA GLU A 289 1.15 15.30 -1.85
C GLU A 289 0.38 15.41 -3.16
N THR A 290 0.97 16.06 -4.17
CA THR A 290 0.39 16.17 -5.51
C THR A 290 0.19 14.79 -6.13
N PHE A 291 1.23 13.94 -6.08
CA PHE A 291 1.11 12.58 -6.62
C PHE A 291 0.13 11.73 -5.82
N ARG A 292 0.10 11.91 -4.51
CA ARG A 292 -0.84 11.22 -3.65
C ARG A 292 -2.29 11.59 -3.98
N LEU A 293 -2.60 12.88 -4.13
CA LEU A 293 -3.93 13.32 -4.54
C LEU A 293 -4.30 12.87 -5.95
N PHE A 294 -3.34 12.86 -6.89
CA PHE A 294 -3.53 12.31 -8.24
C PHE A 294 -3.95 10.84 -8.19
N VAL A 295 -3.27 10.02 -7.40
CA VAL A 295 -3.61 8.59 -7.22
C VAL A 295 -5.01 8.43 -6.63
N LEU A 296 -5.32 9.15 -5.55
CA LEU A 296 -6.57 9.03 -4.81
C LEU A 296 -7.78 9.64 -5.54
N ALA A 297 -7.56 10.49 -6.55
CA ALA A 297 -8.62 11.00 -7.41
C ALA A 297 -9.23 9.92 -8.33
N THR A 298 -8.63 8.72 -8.38
CA THR A 298 -9.16 7.57 -9.11
C THR A 298 -9.35 6.40 -8.13
N HIS A 299 -10.46 5.66 -8.29
CA HIS A 299 -10.71 4.50 -7.45
C HIS A 299 -9.56 3.47 -7.56
N TYR A 300 -9.14 2.88 -6.44
CA TYR A 300 -7.96 1.99 -6.41
C TYR A 300 -8.04 0.83 -7.41
N ARG A 301 -9.24 0.28 -7.67
CA ARG A 301 -9.45 -0.81 -8.64
C ARG A 301 -9.46 -0.36 -10.12
N SER A 302 -9.72 0.92 -10.39
CA SER A 302 -9.82 1.41 -11.77
C SER A 302 -8.45 1.68 -12.36
N PRO A 303 -8.21 1.48 -13.66
CA PRO A 303 -6.97 1.93 -14.27
C PRO A 303 -6.86 3.46 -14.18
N ILE A 304 -5.64 3.97 -14.04
CA ILE A 304 -5.34 5.39 -14.02
C ILE A 304 -4.37 5.72 -15.15
N ASP A 305 -4.58 6.83 -15.83
CA ASP A 305 -3.68 7.33 -16.86
C ASP A 305 -2.87 8.52 -16.35
N PHE A 306 -1.56 8.34 -16.31
CA PHE A 306 -0.61 9.35 -15.89
C PHE A 306 -0.34 10.31 -17.05
N SER A 307 -0.56 11.60 -16.80
CA SER A 307 -0.23 12.67 -17.71
C SER A 307 0.11 13.95 -16.92
N GLU A 308 0.93 14.83 -17.51
CA GLU A 308 1.25 16.14 -16.91
C GLU A 308 -0.01 16.95 -16.61
N VAL A 309 -1.02 16.89 -17.49
CA VAL A 309 -2.29 17.59 -17.30
C VAL A 309 -3.00 17.13 -16.04
N SER A 310 -3.02 15.82 -15.77
CA SER A 310 -3.67 15.26 -14.58
C SER A 310 -2.90 15.58 -13.30
N LEU A 311 -1.55 15.61 -13.36
CA LEU A 311 -0.73 16.02 -12.22
C LEU A 311 -0.90 17.52 -11.89
N HIS A 312 -0.84 18.40 -12.90
CA HIS A 312 -1.12 19.82 -12.69
C HIS A 312 -2.55 20.07 -12.16
N GLN A 313 -3.51 19.22 -12.53
CA GLN A 313 -4.85 19.32 -11.93
C GLN A 313 -4.82 18.91 -10.44
N ALA A 314 -4.09 17.86 -10.08
CA ALA A 314 -3.93 17.44 -8.70
C ALA A 314 -3.21 18.50 -7.86
N GLU A 315 -2.15 19.11 -8.38
CA GLU A 315 -1.43 20.22 -7.75
C GLU A 315 -2.35 21.41 -7.44
N ARG A 316 -3.14 21.86 -8.45
CA ARG A 316 -4.15 22.92 -8.23
C ARG A 316 -5.21 22.52 -7.21
N ASN A 317 -5.57 21.26 -7.14
CA ASN A 317 -6.53 20.74 -6.19
C ASN A 317 -5.98 20.76 -4.76
N VAL A 318 -4.70 20.34 -4.56
CA VAL A 318 -4.01 20.48 -3.25
C VAL A 318 -3.98 21.93 -2.82
N ALA A 319 -3.50 22.83 -3.69
CA ALA A 319 -3.43 24.27 -3.41
C ALA A 319 -4.82 24.85 -3.07
N LYS A 320 -5.87 24.42 -3.76
CA LYS A 320 -7.24 24.88 -3.46
C LYS A 320 -7.72 24.49 -2.07
N ILE A 321 -7.39 23.30 -1.60
CA ILE A 321 -7.74 22.85 -0.24
C ILE A 321 -6.93 23.64 0.79
N LYS A 322 -5.60 23.77 0.59
CA LYS A 322 -4.72 24.56 1.47
C LYS A 322 -5.21 26.00 1.60
N ASN A 323 -5.52 26.66 0.49
CA ASN A 323 -6.04 28.04 0.49
C ASN A 323 -7.39 28.17 1.21
N TYR A 324 -8.25 27.14 1.11
CA TYR A 324 -9.52 27.14 1.85
C TYR A 324 -9.28 27.07 3.36
N ILE A 325 -8.39 26.17 3.81
CA ILE A 325 -8.03 26.03 5.24
C ILE A 325 -7.41 27.33 5.76
N GLN A 326 -6.50 27.95 4.99
CA GLN A 326 -5.94 29.25 5.35
C GLN A 326 -7.04 30.32 5.52
N SER A 327 -8.06 30.34 4.67
CA SER A 327 -9.18 31.27 4.80
C SER A 327 -10.01 30.99 6.08
N ILE A 328 -10.13 29.74 6.51
CA ILE A 328 -10.74 29.36 7.80
C ILE A 328 -9.88 29.92 8.95
N ASP A 329 -8.57 29.72 8.91
CA ASP A 329 -7.64 30.20 9.95
C ASP A 329 -7.69 31.74 10.08
N GLU A 330 -7.71 32.46 8.96
CA GLU A 330 -7.86 33.91 8.96
C GLU A 330 -9.19 34.37 9.62
N LYS A 331 -10.28 33.62 9.41
CA LYS A 331 -11.57 33.93 10.05
C LYS A 331 -11.54 33.61 11.55
N ILE A 332 -11.02 32.46 11.94
CA ILE A 332 -10.85 32.08 13.37
C ILE A 332 -10.04 33.15 14.10
N ASN A 333 -8.88 33.54 13.58
CA ASN A 333 -8.02 34.57 14.16
C ASN A 333 -8.76 35.93 14.25
N GLY A 334 -9.51 36.30 13.22
CA GLY A 334 -10.31 37.54 13.21
C GLY A 334 -11.41 37.55 14.26
N GLU A 335 -12.02 36.42 14.60
CA GLU A 335 -13.02 36.33 15.69
C GLU A 335 -12.35 36.43 17.09
N PHE A 336 -11.17 35.84 17.27
CA PHE A 336 -10.37 35.99 18.50
C PHE A 336 -9.95 37.46 18.71
N GLU A 337 -9.45 38.14 17.69
CA GLU A 337 -9.06 39.54 17.76
C GLU A 337 -10.23 40.48 18.12
N LYS A 338 -11.44 40.19 17.66
CA LYS A 338 -12.66 40.92 17.98
C LYS A 338 -13.19 40.66 19.37
N GLY A 339 -12.69 39.62 20.04
CA GLY A 339 -13.23 39.13 21.33
C GLY A 339 -14.63 38.53 21.21
N ASN A 340 -14.99 38.02 20.03
CA ASN A 340 -16.28 37.36 19.74
C ASN A 340 -16.26 35.86 20.08
N VAL A 341 -15.43 35.45 21.02
CA VAL A 341 -15.27 34.04 21.43
C VAL A 341 -15.75 33.86 22.86
N SER A 342 -16.32 32.71 23.17
CA SER A 342 -16.69 32.35 24.52
C SER A 342 -15.45 32.12 25.41
N ASP A 343 -15.58 32.31 26.73
CA ASP A 343 -14.45 32.07 27.64
C ASP A 343 -13.92 30.64 27.55
N ASP A 344 -14.77 29.67 27.18
CA ASP A 344 -14.44 28.25 27.06
C ASP A 344 -13.44 27.92 25.94
N ILE A 345 -13.37 28.77 24.90
CA ILE A 345 -12.47 28.57 23.76
C ILE A 345 -11.44 29.72 23.59
N ALA A 346 -11.53 30.78 24.41
CA ALA A 346 -10.61 31.91 24.33
C ALA A 346 -9.14 31.53 24.53
N TYR A 347 -8.87 30.48 25.31
CA TYR A 347 -7.52 29.97 25.54
C TYR A 347 -6.83 29.41 24.28
N LEU A 348 -7.61 29.00 23.28
CA LEU A 348 -7.05 28.48 22.00
C LEU A 348 -6.20 29.51 21.26
N ALA A 349 -6.45 30.81 21.46
CA ALA A 349 -5.67 31.87 20.87
C ALA A 349 -4.23 31.99 21.44
N GLU A 350 -3.97 31.38 22.60
CA GLU A 350 -2.67 31.40 23.29
C GLU A 350 -1.81 30.15 22.98
N LEU A 351 -2.40 29.15 22.29
CA LEU A 351 -1.73 27.90 21.97
C LEU A 351 -0.82 28.06 20.75
N ASP A 352 0.29 27.31 20.72
CA ASP A 352 1.05 27.16 19.49
C ASP A 352 0.32 26.25 18.48
N GLU A 353 0.85 26.15 17.25
CA GLU A 353 0.19 25.40 16.17
C GLU A 353 0.00 23.90 16.50
N ASN A 354 0.93 23.29 17.21
CA ASN A 354 0.84 21.88 17.60
C ASN A 354 -0.17 21.66 18.74
N GLU A 355 -0.12 22.52 19.76
CA GLU A 355 -1.07 22.51 20.86
C GLU A 355 -2.50 22.78 20.37
N LEU A 356 -2.66 23.75 19.48
CA LEU A 356 -3.94 24.05 18.85
C LEU A 356 -4.46 22.85 18.04
N PHE A 357 -3.59 22.15 17.33
CA PHE A 357 -3.98 20.96 16.56
C PHE A 357 -4.49 19.84 17.46
N GLU A 358 -3.81 19.56 18.60
CA GLU A 358 -4.25 18.56 19.57
C GLU A 358 -5.60 18.95 20.21
N GLU A 359 -5.78 20.23 20.53
CA GLU A 359 -7.05 20.71 21.10
C GLU A 359 -8.21 20.70 20.09
N LEU A 360 -7.94 20.94 18.80
CA LEU A 360 -8.96 20.86 17.75
C LEU A 360 -9.60 19.47 17.66
N LEU A 361 -8.87 18.41 18.02
CA LEU A 361 -9.40 17.04 18.04
C LEU A 361 -10.50 16.83 19.09
N ASN A 362 -10.66 17.77 20.04
CA ASN A 362 -11.73 17.76 21.03
C ASN A 362 -13.04 18.39 20.53
N PHE A 363 -13.03 19.10 19.37
CA PHE A 363 -14.24 19.68 18.77
C PHE A 363 -14.95 18.66 17.90
N ASP A 364 -16.14 18.25 18.32
CA ASP A 364 -16.92 17.25 17.57
C ASP A 364 -17.67 17.92 16.38
N TYR A 365 -17.19 17.65 15.16
CA TYR A 365 -17.86 18.16 13.96
C TYR A 365 -19.19 17.45 13.65
N TYR A 366 -19.48 16.32 14.28
CA TYR A 366 -20.80 15.67 14.17
C TYR A 366 -21.89 16.42 14.94
N GLU A 367 -21.52 17.28 15.90
CA GLU A 367 -22.44 18.14 16.66
C GLU A 367 -22.56 19.56 16.08
N SER A 368 -21.90 19.84 14.94
CA SER A 368 -21.95 21.15 14.28
C SER A 368 -23.37 21.58 13.91
N SER A 369 -23.69 22.84 14.11
CA SER A 369 -24.96 23.45 13.69
C SER A 369 -25.00 23.81 12.20
N TYR A 370 -23.88 23.69 11.50
CA TYR A 370 -23.73 24.06 10.10
C TYR A 370 -24.08 22.90 9.17
N ASP A 371 -25.29 22.92 8.61
CA ASP A 371 -25.85 21.86 7.76
C ASP A 371 -24.92 21.45 6.58
N VAL A 372 -24.23 22.43 5.96
CA VAL A 372 -23.31 22.16 4.85
C VAL A 372 -22.12 21.32 5.29
N LEU A 373 -21.62 21.53 6.53
CA LEU A 373 -20.56 20.67 7.10
C LEU A 373 -21.10 19.25 7.34
N ASN A 374 -22.26 19.13 7.96
CA ASN A 374 -22.88 17.82 8.25
C ASN A 374 -23.09 17.01 6.97
N GLU A 375 -23.54 17.65 5.88
CA GLU A 375 -23.69 17.00 4.57
C GLU A 375 -22.33 16.58 4.00
N GLY A 376 -21.32 17.45 4.05
CA GLY A 376 -19.95 17.17 3.58
C GLY A 376 -19.31 15.99 4.31
N VAL A 377 -19.40 15.98 5.63
CA VAL A 377 -18.92 14.89 6.51
C VAL A 377 -19.61 13.57 6.17
N SER A 378 -20.95 13.59 6.10
CA SER A 378 -21.75 12.39 5.79
C SER A 378 -21.36 11.78 4.42
N GLU A 379 -21.27 12.60 3.37
CA GLU A 379 -20.95 12.12 2.02
C GLU A 379 -19.48 11.64 1.92
N PHE A 380 -18.56 12.26 2.65
CA PHE A 380 -17.17 11.81 2.70
C PHE A 380 -17.06 10.40 3.29
N PHE A 381 -17.58 10.20 4.50
CA PHE A 381 -17.48 8.90 5.17
C PHE A 381 -18.32 7.81 4.50
N LYS A 382 -19.50 8.13 3.98
CA LYS A 382 -20.29 7.21 3.17
C LYS A 382 -19.54 6.76 1.91
N SER A 383 -18.77 7.66 1.30
CA SER A 383 -17.95 7.33 0.14
C SER A 383 -16.78 6.42 0.50
N MET A 384 -16.13 6.67 1.63
CA MET A 384 -15.04 5.83 2.13
C MET A 384 -15.54 4.46 2.60
N ASP A 385 -16.72 4.38 3.20
CA ASP A 385 -17.37 3.12 3.60
C ASP A 385 -17.84 2.27 2.40
N ASP A 386 -17.94 2.87 1.21
CA ASP A 386 -18.28 2.21 -0.06
C ASP A 386 -17.03 1.81 -0.84
N ASP A 387 -16.33 0.78 -0.38
CA ASP A 387 -15.13 0.21 -1.02
C ASP A 387 -14.00 1.24 -1.20
N PHE A 388 -13.77 2.06 -0.17
CA PHE A 388 -12.74 3.10 -0.15
C PHE A 388 -12.81 4.01 -1.39
N SER A 389 -14.01 4.50 -1.72
CA SER A 389 -14.22 5.34 -2.91
C SER A 389 -13.65 6.75 -2.71
N THR A 390 -12.30 6.85 -2.67
CA THR A 390 -11.58 8.12 -2.53
C THR A 390 -11.97 9.17 -3.56
N PRO A 391 -12.27 8.87 -4.86
CA PRO A 391 -12.69 9.90 -5.78
C PRO A 391 -14.04 10.53 -5.40
N LYS A 392 -14.98 9.76 -4.84
CA LYS A 392 -16.25 10.32 -4.33
C LYS A 392 -16.02 11.12 -3.05
N ALA A 393 -15.16 10.64 -2.14
CA ALA A 393 -14.80 11.35 -0.93
C ALA A 393 -14.13 12.70 -1.25
N ILE A 394 -13.20 12.75 -2.20
CA ILE A 394 -12.57 13.99 -2.69
C ILE A 394 -13.60 14.91 -3.35
N ALA A 395 -14.56 14.37 -4.09
CA ALA A 395 -15.65 15.17 -4.66
C ALA A 395 -16.54 15.81 -3.58
N ALA A 396 -16.80 15.11 -2.47
CA ALA A 396 -17.53 15.65 -1.32
C ALA A 396 -16.77 16.85 -0.69
N ILE A 397 -15.44 16.73 -0.53
CA ILE A 397 -14.60 17.85 -0.05
C ILE A 397 -14.76 19.08 -0.94
N PHE A 398 -14.63 18.92 -2.27
CA PHE A 398 -14.77 20.07 -3.18
C PHE A 398 -16.18 20.64 -3.27
N SER A 399 -17.21 19.79 -3.11
CA SER A 399 -18.60 20.25 -3.01
C SER A 399 -18.80 21.09 -1.76
N PHE A 400 -18.31 20.63 -0.61
CA PHE A 400 -18.31 21.36 0.64
C PHE A 400 -17.61 22.72 0.50
N ILE A 401 -16.34 22.74 0.04
CA ILE A 401 -15.57 23.99 -0.15
C ILE A 401 -16.34 24.97 -1.05
N LYS A 402 -16.98 24.50 -2.11
CA LYS A 402 -17.74 25.35 -3.02
C LYS A 402 -18.96 25.97 -2.33
N GLN A 403 -19.68 25.22 -1.51
CA GLN A 403 -20.88 25.69 -0.83
C GLN A 403 -20.53 26.61 0.34
N SER A 404 -19.57 26.21 1.19
CA SER A 404 -19.16 26.95 2.38
C SER A 404 -18.44 28.27 2.09
N ASN A 405 -17.71 28.39 0.96
CA ASN A 405 -17.02 29.63 0.58
C ASN A 405 -17.92 30.87 0.53
N LYS A 406 -19.17 30.72 0.10
CA LYS A 406 -20.12 31.84 0.08
C LYS A 406 -20.45 32.27 1.51
N ASP A 407 -20.78 31.32 2.37
CA ASP A 407 -21.17 31.58 3.75
C ASP A 407 -19.97 32.13 4.56
N LEU A 408 -18.76 31.62 4.28
CA LEU A 408 -17.51 32.10 4.86
C LEU A 408 -17.26 33.60 4.50
N ASN A 409 -17.48 33.99 3.23
CA ASN A 409 -17.31 35.37 2.79
C ASN A 409 -18.41 36.32 3.32
N GLU A 410 -19.57 35.78 3.65
CA GLU A 410 -20.71 36.54 4.20
C GLU A 410 -20.71 36.55 5.75
N ASP A 411 -19.66 36.03 6.41
CA ASP A 411 -19.49 35.89 7.87
C ASP A 411 -20.67 35.16 8.54
N LYS A 412 -21.20 34.13 7.90
CA LYS A 412 -22.35 33.36 8.38
C LYS A 412 -21.98 32.14 9.21
N ILE A 413 -20.73 31.71 9.16
CA ILE A 413 -20.24 30.54 9.89
C ILE A 413 -19.74 31.01 11.26
N ILE A 414 -20.31 30.50 12.34
CA ILE A 414 -19.91 30.83 13.69
C ILE A 414 -18.57 30.18 14.05
N ILE A 415 -17.91 30.70 15.09
CA ILE A 415 -16.56 30.25 15.47
C ILE A 415 -16.50 28.73 15.78
N ASP A 416 -17.49 28.19 16.48
CA ASP A 416 -17.53 26.78 16.80
C ASP A 416 -17.60 25.89 15.54
N ASP A 417 -18.37 26.32 14.53
CA ASP A 417 -18.45 25.63 13.25
C ASP A 417 -17.17 25.79 12.42
N LEU A 418 -16.45 26.94 12.53
CA LEU A 418 -15.13 27.11 11.90
C LEU A 418 -14.09 26.13 12.50
N LEU A 419 -14.09 25.98 13.82
CA LEU A 419 -13.23 25.01 14.52
C LEU A 419 -13.60 23.57 14.16
N ALA A 420 -14.87 23.26 14.06
CA ALA A 420 -15.36 21.95 13.62
C ALA A 420 -14.94 21.64 12.16
N ILE A 421 -15.00 22.61 11.24
CA ILE A 421 -14.49 22.49 9.89
C ILE A 421 -12.99 22.17 9.90
N LYS A 422 -12.22 22.92 10.69
CA LYS A 422 -10.77 22.72 10.80
C LYS A 422 -10.43 21.31 11.30
N HIS A 423 -11.13 20.83 12.31
CA HIS A 423 -10.99 19.44 12.82
C HIS A 423 -11.30 18.40 11.72
N TRP A 424 -12.43 18.55 11.01
CA TRP A 424 -12.75 17.62 9.92
C TRP A 424 -11.66 17.58 8.85
N PHE A 425 -11.06 18.73 8.46
CA PHE A 425 -9.93 18.73 7.54
C PHE A 425 -8.65 18.11 8.12
N ALA A 426 -8.46 18.13 9.45
CA ALA A 426 -7.38 17.42 10.10
C ALA A 426 -7.54 15.90 9.93
N ASP A 427 -8.74 15.37 10.16
CA ASP A 427 -9.06 13.96 9.92
C ASP A 427 -8.90 13.56 8.45
N ILE A 428 -9.38 14.38 7.52
CA ILE A 428 -9.17 14.19 6.08
C ILE A 428 -7.68 14.09 5.76
N SER A 429 -6.86 14.99 6.34
CA SER A 429 -5.40 14.99 6.14
C SER A 429 -4.76 13.69 6.63
N GLN A 430 -5.16 13.20 7.79
CA GLN A 430 -4.68 11.92 8.34
C GLN A 430 -5.10 10.74 7.47
N ILE A 431 -6.38 10.67 7.09
CA ILE A 431 -6.95 9.57 6.29
C ILE A 431 -6.31 9.53 4.89
N LEU A 432 -6.25 10.65 4.19
CA LEU A 432 -5.68 10.72 2.85
C LEU A 432 -4.14 10.71 2.87
N GLY A 433 -3.51 10.95 4.02
CA GLY A 433 -2.07 11.07 4.17
C GLY A 433 -1.48 12.28 3.44
N ILE A 434 -2.25 13.38 3.32
CA ILE A 434 -1.86 14.62 2.67
C ILE A 434 -1.89 15.73 3.73
N ASN A 435 -0.77 16.40 3.94
CA ASN A 435 -0.75 17.53 4.89
C ASN A 435 -1.29 18.80 4.23
N PHE A 436 -2.56 19.12 4.52
CA PHE A 436 -3.19 20.31 4.01
C PHE A 436 -2.92 21.58 4.85
N PHE A 437 -2.25 21.46 6.00
CA PHE A 437 -1.96 22.57 6.93
C PHE A 437 -0.56 23.15 6.77
N ALA A 438 0.42 22.38 6.27
CA ALA A 438 1.78 22.87 6.07
C ALA A 438 1.87 23.94 5.00
N ASN A 439 2.58 25.00 5.31
CA ASN A 439 3.03 25.99 4.33
C ASN A 439 4.20 25.42 3.52
N ASP A 440 4.27 25.70 2.23
CA ASP A 440 5.28 25.14 1.30
C ASP A 440 6.75 25.51 1.67
N ASP A 441 6.96 26.41 2.64
CA ASP A 441 8.30 26.90 3.06
C ASP A 441 8.95 26.13 4.22
N GLU A 442 8.23 25.18 4.90
CA GLU A 442 8.74 24.54 6.13
C GLU A 442 9.23 23.09 5.98
N THR A 443 9.23 22.49 4.81
CA THR A 443 9.45 21.02 4.63
C THR A 443 10.92 20.56 4.58
N SER A 444 11.91 21.28 5.07
CA SER A 444 13.33 20.88 4.84
C SER A 444 14.22 20.57 6.08
N GLY A 445 13.73 20.70 7.30
CA GLY A 445 14.59 20.57 8.50
C GLY A 445 14.38 19.32 9.35
N ASP A 446 13.17 19.04 9.72
CA ASP A 446 12.88 18.06 10.80
C ASP A 446 12.73 16.61 10.32
N GLU A 447 12.44 16.37 9.04
CA GLU A 447 12.29 15.01 8.51
C GLU A 447 13.61 14.23 8.43
N GLU A 448 14.74 14.92 8.18
CA GLU A 448 16.06 14.29 8.10
C GLU A 448 16.54 13.83 9.48
N GLU A 449 16.23 14.57 10.53
CA GLU A 449 16.57 14.24 11.92
C GLU A 449 15.72 13.06 12.42
N LEU A 450 14.42 12.99 12.10
CA LEU A 450 13.52 11.89 12.46
C LEU A 450 13.90 10.59 11.74
N LEU A 451 14.26 10.64 10.46
CA LEU A 451 14.73 9.48 9.69
C LEU A 451 16.05 8.92 10.24
N ASN A 452 16.96 9.79 10.71
CA ASN A 452 18.21 9.39 11.35
C ASN A 452 17.96 8.72 12.72
N ILE A 453 17.01 9.19 13.50
CA ILE A 453 16.60 8.59 14.78
C ILE A 453 16.00 7.19 14.56
N ILE A 454 15.14 7.03 13.55
CA ILE A 454 14.54 5.73 13.19
C ILE A 454 15.58 4.73 12.69
N ALA A 455 16.55 5.20 11.90
CA ALA A 455 17.67 4.37 11.43
C ALA A 455 18.56 3.91 12.60
N ASP A 456 18.85 4.79 13.56
CA ASP A 456 19.69 4.49 14.75
C ASP A 456 19.00 3.53 15.73
N VAL A 457 17.69 3.63 15.91
CA VAL A 457 16.92 2.71 16.77
C VAL A 457 16.87 1.31 16.15
N ARG A 458 16.78 1.20 14.82
CA ARG A 458 16.80 -0.09 14.11
C ARG A 458 18.19 -0.77 14.07
N GLN A 459 19.28 -0.03 14.26
CA GLN A 459 20.64 -0.62 14.38
C GLN A 459 20.94 -1.16 15.79
N LYS A 460 20.12 -0.78 16.77
CA LYS A 460 20.32 -1.15 18.20
C LYS A 460 19.34 -2.23 18.68
N LEU A 461 18.39 -2.63 17.84
CA LEU A 461 17.49 -3.79 18.01
C LEU A 461 17.92 -4.94 17.10
#